data_4286be5199faaa3806464692b216c1d6
#
_entry.id   4286be5199faaa3806464692b216c1d6
#
_cell.length_a   1.000
_cell.length_b   1.000
_cell.length_c   1.000
_cell.angle_alpha   90.00
_cell.angle_beta   90.00
_cell.angle_gamma   90.00
#
_symmetry.space_group_name_H-M   'P 1'
#
loop_
_entity.id
_entity.type
_entity.pdbx_description
1 polymer ?
#
loop_
_entity_poly.entity_id
_entity_poly.type
_entity_poly.pdbx_seq_one_letter_code
_entity_poly.pdbx_strand_id
1 'polypeptide(L)'
;MRNVLGGVKKKFKAIISMLCIAAILITTSNFVGSQKINAADTNNDDWLHCVGNRIYDSKGKEVWLTGANWFGFNCTENVFHGAWYDIKDILTAVADRGIGLLRIPISTELLYSWMIGKPNKVSSVTAANNPPYYVCNPDFYDAATSGVKNSMEIFDIIMRYCKELGIKVMIDVHSPDANNSGHNYPLWYGLTTSTAGEITTKKWIDTLAWLADKYKNDDTILAFDLKNEPHGQRGYTAAEPSNFAKWDNSTQENNWKYAAERCAAAVLEKNPRLLIVIEGIEQYPKTNQGYTYATPEVWGASGNQAPYNGAWWGGNLRGVKDFPINLGSLNSQIVYSPHDYGPSVYNQTWFDKDFTTQTLLDDYWYDSWAYINDQGIAPLLIGEWGGHMDGGKNEKWMTLLRDYMIKNRISHTFWCINPNSGDTGGLLTYDWKTWDESKYNLLKPALWQANGKFIGLDHVVPLGSNGISLGEYYGN
;
A
#
# COMPACT_ATOMS: atom_id res chain seq x y z
N MET A 1 -74.42 -31.52 -20.70
CA MET A 1 -73.39 -30.61 -21.28
C MET A 1 -72.48 -29.92 -20.24
N ARG A 2 -72.43 -30.32 -18.96
CA ARG A 2 -71.58 -29.65 -17.93
C ARG A 2 -70.26 -30.37 -17.59
N ASN A 3 -70.09 -31.62 -18.07
CA ASN A 3 -68.91 -32.42 -17.69
C ASN A 3 -67.84 -32.54 -18.78
N VAL A 4 -68.01 -31.95 -19.95
CA VAL A 4 -66.99 -32.00 -21.02
C VAL A 4 -66.03 -30.77 -20.97
N LEU A 5 -66.53 -29.64 -20.47
CA LEU A 5 -65.75 -28.41 -20.37
C LEU A 5 -64.69 -28.37 -19.20
N GLY A 6 -64.88 -29.20 -18.17
CA GLY A 6 -63.96 -29.30 -17.03
C GLY A 6 -62.66 -30.04 -17.36
N GLY A 7 -62.72 -31.05 -18.24
CA GLY A 7 -61.57 -31.84 -18.65
C GLY A 7 -60.60 -31.11 -19.56
N VAL A 8 -61.09 -30.27 -20.42
CA VAL A 8 -60.27 -29.49 -21.35
C VAL A 8 -59.49 -28.37 -20.62
N LYS A 9 -60.16 -27.71 -19.64
CA LYS A 9 -59.47 -26.67 -18.83
C LYS A 9 -58.36 -27.23 -17.92
N LYS A 10 -58.52 -28.45 -17.40
CA LYS A 10 -57.46 -29.10 -16.61
C LYS A 10 -56.26 -29.54 -17.46
N LYS A 11 -56.48 -30.06 -18.65
CA LYS A 11 -55.42 -30.43 -19.60
C LYS A 11 -54.66 -29.20 -20.12
N PHE A 12 -55.35 -28.10 -20.36
CA PHE A 12 -54.78 -26.87 -20.84
C PHE A 12 -53.90 -26.21 -19.73
N LYS A 13 -54.34 -26.24 -18.46
CA LYS A 13 -53.52 -25.77 -17.33
C LYS A 13 -52.28 -26.63 -17.09
N ALA A 14 -52.36 -27.94 -17.26
CA ALA A 14 -51.23 -28.85 -17.13
C ALA A 14 -50.19 -28.65 -18.25
N ILE A 15 -50.62 -28.39 -19.49
CA ILE A 15 -49.74 -28.13 -20.62
C ILE A 15 -49.04 -26.78 -20.49
N ILE A 16 -49.74 -25.72 -20.01
CA ILE A 16 -49.13 -24.41 -19.77
C ILE A 16 -48.14 -24.48 -18.58
N SER A 17 -48.45 -25.23 -17.51
CA SER A 17 -47.53 -25.43 -16.42
C SER A 17 -46.26 -26.23 -16.83
N MET A 18 -46.41 -27.25 -17.70
CA MET A 18 -45.26 -27.98 -18.23
C MET A 18 -44.38 -27.13 -19.17
N LEU A 19 -44.99 -26.29 -20.01
CA LEU A 19 -44.25 -25.37 -20.88
C LEU A 19 -43.56 -24.26 -20.10
N CYS A 20 -44.14 -23.74 -19.03
CA CYS A 20 -43.49 -22.76 -18.16
C CYS A 20 -42.33 -23.38 -17.36
N ILE A 21 -42.45 -24.62 -16.90
CA ILE A 21 -41.38 -25.34 -16.23
C ILE A 21 -40.23 -25.67 -17.20
N ALA A 22 -40.55 -26.08 -18.42
CA ALA A 22 -39.55 -26.31 -19.47
C ALA A 22 -38.83 -25.02 -19.91
N ALA A 23 -39.57 -23.89 -20.00
CA ALA A 23 -38.98 -22.59 -20.32
C ALA A 23 -38.08 -22.05 -19.17
N ILE A 24 -38.46 -22.27 -17.91
CA ILE A 24 -37.64 -21.90 -16.75
C ILE A 24 -36.41 -22.79 -16.64
N LEU A 25 -36.51 -24.08 -16.95
CA LEU A 25 -35.37 -25.00 -16.98
C LEU A 25 -34.39 -24.72 -18.14
N ILE A 26 -34.90 -24.25 -19.30
CA ILE A 26 -34.05 -23.88 -20.44
C ILE A 26 -33.37 -22.52 -20.23
N THR A 27 -34.02 -21.56 -19.54
CA THR A 27 -33.39 -20.27 -19.21
C THR A 27 -32.40 -20.37 -18.07
N THR A 28 -32.56 -21.29 -17.12
CA THR A 28 -31.56 -21.54 -16.06
C THR A 28 -30.36 -22.36 -16.54
N SER A 29 -30.53 -23.23 -17.53
CA SER A 29 -29.41 -23.99 -18.12
C SER A 29 -28.52 -23.15 -19.06
N ASN A 30 -29.04 -22.05 -19.64
CA ASN A 30 -28.24 -21.13 -20.45
C ASN A 30 -27.57 -20.02 -19.66
N PHE A 31 -27.88 -19.85 -18.36
CA PHE A 31 -27.20 -18.89 -17.47
C PHE A 31 -26.11 -19.54 -16.59
N VAL A 32 -26.02 -20.88 -16.56
CA VAL A 32 -24.95 -21.63 -15.85
C VAL A 32 -23.81 -22.04 -16.82
N GLY A 33 -23.91 -21.68 -18.11
CA GLY A 33 -23.04 -22.17 -19.16
C GLY A 33 -21.93 -21.21 -19.64
N SER A 34 -21.47 -20.24 -18.84
CA SER A 34 -20.27 -19.44 -19.23
C SER A 34 -19.53 -18.76 -18.10
N GLN A 35 -19.47 -19.36 -16.96
CA GLN A 35 -18.31 -19.19 -16.08
C GLN A 35 -17.72 -20.57 -15.82
N LYS A 36 -16.92 -21.04 -16.76
CA LYS A 36 -15.79 -21.86 -16.38
C LYS A 36 -14.88 -20.92 -15.59
N ILE A 37 -15.13 -20.81 -14.29
CA ILE A 37 -14.07 -20.52 -13.35
C ILE A 37 -13.09 -21.65 -13.60
N ASN A 38 -11.96 -21.34 -14.23
CA ASN A 38 -10.90 -22.30 -14.37
C ASN A 38 -10.52 -22.74 -12.95
N ALA A 39 -10.71 -24.00 -12.64
CA ALA A 39 -10.26 -24.60 -11.39
C ALA A 39 -8.73 -24.53 -11.22
N ALA A 40 -8.02 -23.92 -12.18
CA ALA A 40 -6.60 -23.63 -12.14
C ALA A 40 -6.25 -22.42 -11.23
N ASP A 41 -7.18 -21.47 -11.02
CA ASP A 41 -6.91 -20.28 -10.20
C ASP A 41 -7.01 -20.52 -8.69
N THR A 42 -7.60 -21.61 -8.24
CA THR A 42 -7.73 -21.89 -6.81
C THR A 42 -6.47 -22.45 -6.15
N ASN A 43 -5.46 -22.83 -6.93
CA ASN A 43 -4.16 -23.33 -6.41
C ASN A 43 -3.07 -22.23 -6.34
N ASN A 44 -3.35 -21.02 -6.79
CA ASN A 44 -2.42 -19.90 -6.90
C ASN A 44 -2.91 -18.69 -6.11
N ASP A 45 -3.54 -18.89 -4.97
CA ASP A 45 -4.02 -17.86 -4.07
C ASP A 45 -2.83 -17.35 -3.23
N ASP A 46 -2.28 -16.20 -3.60
CA ASP A 46 -1.11 -15.59 -2.97
C ASP A 46 -1.47 -14.69 -1.77
N TRP A 47 -2.72 -14.75 -1.30
CA TRP A 47 -3.18 -13.99 -0.14
C TRP A 47 -2.41 -14.36 1.12
N LEU A 48 -2.18 -13.35 1.96
CA LEU A 48 -1.31 -13.44 3.12
C LEU A 48 -2.09 -13.24 4.43
N HIS A 49 -1.51 -13.74 5.52
CA HIS A 49 -2.00 -13.49 6.87
C HIS A 49 -0.85 -13.43 7.88
N CYS A 50 -1.12 -12.87 9.05
CA CYS A 50 -0.15 -12.65 10.12
C CYS A 50 -0.34 -13.64 11.26
N VAL A 51 0.77 -14.18 11.77
CA VAL A 51 0.81 -14.96 13.01
C VAL A 51 1.98 -14.47 13.87
N GLY A 52 1.68 -13.92 15.05
CA GLY A 52 2.68 -13.21 15.84
C GLY A 52 3.33 -12.09 15.03
N ASN A 53 4.64 -12.05 15.00
CA ASN A 53 5.41 -11.03 14.28
C ASN A 53 5.84 -11.46 12.86
N ARG A 54 5.16 -12.42 12.24
CA ARG A 54 5.49 -12.96 10.92
C ARG A 54 4.29 -12.99 9.99
N ILE A 55 4.58 -12.94 8.70
CA ILE A 55 3.60 -13.02 7.60
C ILE A 55 3.71 -14.39 6.96
N TYR A 56 2.58 -15.00 6.65
CA TYR A 56 2.48 -16.33 6.05
C TYR A 56 1.55 -16.32 4.83
N ASP A 57 1.83 -17.21 3.90
CA ASP A 57 0.94 -17.50 2.77
C ASP A 57 -0.23 -18.42 3.19
N SER A 58 -1.13 -18.68 2.25
CA SER A 58 -2.29 -19.57 2.44
C SER A 58 -1.91 -21.02 2.75
N LYS A 59 -0.65 -21.43 2.49
CA LYS A 59 -0.10 -22.75 2.76
C LYS A 59 0.68 -22.82 4.10
N GLY A 60 0.70 -21.72 4.86
CA GLY A 60 1.41 -21.61 6.14
C GLY A 60 2.93 -21.50 5.99
N LYS A 61 3.42 -21.02 4.85
CA LYS A 61 4.85 -20.75 4.63
C LYS A 61 5.14 -19.28 4.94
N GLU A 62 6.23 -19.02 5.66
CA GLU A 62 6.64 -17.64 5.99
C GLU A 62 6.99 -16.86 4.71
N VAL A 63 6.52 -15.62 4.62
CA VAL A 63 6.77 -14.71 3.51
C VAL A 63 7.48 -13.47 4.02
N TRP A 64 8.48 -13.00 3.29
CA TRP A 64 9.18 -11.77 3.58
C TRP A 64 8.91 -10.73 2.50
N LEU A 65 8.15 -9.70 2.84
CA LEU A 65 7.80 -8.63 1.92
C LEU A 65 8.98 -7.67 1.78
N THR A 66 9.61 -7.64 0.62
CA THR A 66 10.74 -6.75 0.31
C THR A 66 10.52 -6.05 -1.02
N GLY A 67 10.71 -4.73 -1.04
CA GLY A 67 10.39 -3.98 -2.22
C GLY A 67 10.82 -2.52 -2.20
N ALA A 68 10.12 -1.72 -3.01
CA ALA A 68 10.36 -0.29 -3.11
C ALA A 68 9.08 0.48 -3.39
N ASN A 69 9.15 1.80 -3.16
CA ASN A 69 8.08 2.73 -3.49
C ASN A 69 8.25 3.27 -4.91
N TRP A 70 7.14 3.49 -5.62
CA TRP A 70 7.12 4.19 -6.89
C TRP A 70 5.95 5.17 -6.91
N PHE A 71 6.23 6.45 -6.85
CA PHE A 71 5.21 7.48 -6.76
C PHE A 71 4.84 8.11 -8.12
N GLY A 72 3.72 8.81 -8.14
CA GLY A 72 3.18 9.53 -9.29
C GLY A 72 1.65 9.52 -9.34
N PHE A 73 0.98 8.44 -8.91
CA PHE A 73 -0.49 8.42 -8.80
C PHE A 73 -1.04 9.32 -7.69
N ASN A 74 -0.22 9.70 -6.73
CA ASN A 74 -0.51 10.72 -5.72
C ASN A 74 -0.24 12.15 -6.21
N CYS A 75 0.37 12.30 -7.40
CA CYS A 75 0.68 13.59 -8.00
C CYS A 75 -0.38 13.99 -9.05
N THR A 76 -0.34 15.23 -9.51
CA THR A 76 -1.31 15.75 -10.51
C THR A 76 -1.22 15.08 -11.87
N GLU A 77 -0.14 14.35 -12.13
CA GLU A 77 0.05 13.52 -13.31
C GLU A 77 -0.89 12.29 -13.32
N ASN A 78 -1.35 11.82 -12.15
CA ASN A 78 -2.25 10.67 -11.97
C ASN A 78 -1.75 9.37 -12.61
N VAL A 79 -0.44 9.20 -12.68
CA VAL A 79 0.27 8.04 -13.25
C VAL A 79 1.69 8.01 -12.69
N PHE A 80 2.38 6.89 -12.71
CA PHE A 80 3.79 6.83 -12.35
C PHE A 80 4.62 7.92 -13.02
N HIS A 81 5.43 8.65 -12.26
CA HIS A 81 6.50 9.42 -12.84
C HIS A 81 7.44 8.50 -13.62
N GLY A 82 7.93 8.96 -14.75
CA GLY A 82 8.68 8.11 -15.69
C GLY A 82 7.85 7.54 -16.84
N ALA A 83 6.52 7.76 -16.85
CA ALA A 83 5.64 7.24 -17.90
C ALA A 83 5.85 7.86 -19.29
N TRP A 84 6.79 8.79 -19.44
CA TRP A 84 7.31 9.22 -20.74
C TRP A 84 8.34 8.25 -21.33
N TYR A 85 8.82 7.27 -20.53
CA TYR A 85 9.51 6.07 -20.96
C TYR A 85 8.57 4.87 -20.93
N ASP A 86 9.03 3.71 -21.39
CA ASP A 86 8.24 2.47 -21.35
C ASP A 86 8.16 1.91 -19.94
N ILE A 87 6.96 1.95 -19.35
CA ILE A 87 6.72 1.48 -17.99
C ILE A 87 6.93 -0.02 -17.85
N LYS A 88 6.64 -0.82 -18.90
CA LYS A 88 6.85 -2.27 -18.85
C LYS A 88 8.33 -2.62 -18.80
N ASP A 89 9.16 -1.89 -19.52
CA ASP A 89 10.62 -2.06 -19.49
C ASP A 89 11.18 -1.71 -18.11
N ILE A 90 10.69 -0.59 -17.51
CA ILE A 90 11.13 -0.20 -16.16
C ILE A 90 10.68 -1.25 -15.14
N LEU A 91 9.43 -1.72 -15.17
CA LEU A 91 8.93 -2.78 -14.28
C LEU A 91 9.72 -4.09 -14.44
N THR A 92 10.10 -4.44 -15.66
CA THR A 92 10.94 -5.62 -15.93
C THR A 92 12.29 -5.47 -15.24
N ALA A 93 12.95 -4.31 -15.38
CA ALA A 93 14.23 -4.04 -14.72
C ALA A 93 14.10 -4.03 -13.18
N VAL A 94 12.98 -3.55 -12.66
CA VAL A 94 12.65 -3.55 -11.21
C VAL A 94 12.52 -4.98 -10.69
N ALA A 95 11.76 -5.83 -11.38
CA ALA A 95 11.60 -7.25 -11.04
C ALA A 95 12.93 -8.02 -11.13
N ASP A 96 13.69 -7.81 -12.19
CA ASP A 96 14.99 -8.46 -12.39
C ASP A 96 16.04 -8.10 -11.32
N ARG A 97 15.83 -6.98 -10.64
CA ARG A 97 16.64 -6.52 -9.50
C ARG A 97 16.10 -6.96 -8.14
N GLY A 98 15.08 -7.82 -8.12
CA GLY A 98 14.59 -8.46 -6.90
C GLY A 98 13.56 -7.65 -6.10
N ILE A 99 13.01 -6.60 -6.67
CA ILE A 99 11.94 -5.81 -6.04
C ILE A 99 10.61 -6.54 -6.29
N GLY A 100 10.20 -7.34 -5.31
CA GLY A 100 9.01 -8.19 -5.40
C GLY A 100 7.72 -7.52 -4.93
N LEU A 101 7.82 -6.40 -4.18
CA LEU A 101 6.69 -5.61 -3.70
C LEU A 101 6.85 -4.16 -4.15
N LEU A 102 5.82 -3.60 -4.79
CA LEU A 102 5.71 -2.16 -5.04
C LEU A 102 4.70 -1.51 -4.10
N ARG A 103 5.14 -0.54 -3.30
CA ARG A 103 4.24 0.39 -2.61
C ARG A 103 3.94 1.56 -3.55
N ILE A 104 2.66 1.75 -3.86
CA ILE A 104 2.20 2.73 -4.85
C ILE A 104 1.42 3.84 -4.13
N PRO A 105 2.02 5.02 -3.95
CA PRO A 105 1.32 6.20 -3.48
C PRO A 105 0.20 6.63 -4.43
N ILE A 106 -1.00 6.86 -3.88
CA ILE A 106 -2.20 7.34 -4.59
C ILE A 106 -2.93 8.38 -3.73
N SER A 107 -3.76 9.24 -4.33
CA SER A 107 -4.59 10.18 -3.58
C SER A 107 -6.04 9.70 -3.42
N THR A 108 -6.69 10.11 -2.30
CA THR A 108 -8.15 9.89 -2.14
C THR A 108 -8.94 10.56 -3.28
N GLU A 109 -8.51 11.73 -3.72
CA GLU A 109 -9.11 12.45 -4.85
C GLU A 109 -9.14 11.60 -6.12
N LEU A 110 -8.01 10.97 -6.46
CA LEU A 110 -7.92 10.11 -7.64
C LEU A 110 -8.81 8.86 -7.49
N LEU A 111 -8.76 8.20 -6.35
CA LEU A 111 -9.63 7.05 -6.06
C LEU A 111 -11.12 7.42 -6.13
N TYR A 112 -11.48 8.61 -5.65
CA TYR A 112 -12.84 9.11 -5.75
C TYR A 112 -13.28 9.31 -7.20
N SER A 113 -12.41 9.85 -8.05
CA SER A 113 -12.69 10.02 -9.48
C SER A 113 -12.98 8.67 -10.17
N TRP A 114 -12.25 7.62 -9.79
CA TRP A 114 -12.47 6.26 -10.28
C TRP A 114 -13.79 5.68 -9.76
N MET A 115 -14.05 5.81 -8.47
CA MET A 115 -15.26 5.30 -7.81
C MET A 115 -16.55 5.86 -8.43
N ILE A 116 -16.56 7.13 -8.81
CA ILE A 116 -17.73 7.77 -9.44
C ILE A 116 -17.80 7.58 -10.97
N GLY A 117 -16.91 6.75 -11.55
CA GLY A 117 -16.87 6.48 -12.99
C GLY A 117 -16.40 7.66 -13.85
N LYS A 118 -15.64 8.59 -13.26
CA LYS A 118 -15.08 9.76 -13.94
C LYS A 118 -13.55 9.84 -13.72
N PRO A 119 -12.80 8.82 -14.14
CA PRO A 119 -11.38 8.76 -13.89
C PRO A 119 -10.66 9.96 -14.50
N ASN A 120 -9.75 10.55 -13.72
CA ASN A 120 -8.94 11.68 -14.16
C ASN A 120 -8.11 11.29 -15.39
N LYS A 121 -7.83 12.27 -16.23
CA LYS A 121 -6.83 12.14 -17.29
C LYS A 121 -5.44 12.07 -16.66
N VAL A 122 -4.53 11.46 -17.37
CA VAL A 122 -3.09 11.48 -17.04
C VAL A 122 -2.38 12.58 -17.80
N SER A 123 -1.24 13.02 -17.26
CA SER A 123 -0.30 13.90 -17.94
C SER A 123 1.12 13.36 -17.88
N SER A 124 2.05 13.94 -18.63
CA SER A 124 3.45 13.48 -18.67
C SER A 124 3.62 12.00 -19.05
N VAL A 125 2.78 11.55 -19.98
CA VAL A 125 2.78 10.17 -20.50
C VAL A 125 3.08 10.18 -21.98
N THR A 126 3.96 9.29 -22.41
CA THR A 126 4.11 8.96 -23.81
C THR A 126 3.42 7.64 -24.09
N ALA A 127 2.37 7.68 -24.91
CA ALA A 127 1.74 6.51 -25.48
C ALA A 127 1.84 6.65 -27.00
N ALA A 128 2.89 6.08 -27.58
CA ALA A 128 3.15 6.22 -28.98
C ALA A 128 2.80 4.95 -29.73
N ASN A 129 1.99 5.13 -30.77
CA ASN A 129 1.75 4.11 -31.76
C ASN A 129 2.26 4.64 -33.12
N ASN A 130 3.56 4.92 -33.22
CA ASN A 130 4.19 5.44 -34.42
C ASN A 130 5.42 4.62 -34.83
N PRO A 131 5.25 3.32 -35.13
CA PRO A 131 6.34 2.49 -35.61
C PRO A 131 6.76 2.97 -37.03
N PRO A 132 8.03 2.83 -37.44
CA PRO A 132 9.08 2.13 -36.72
C PRO A 132 9.93 3.03 -35.81
N TYR A 133 9.63 4.33 -35.72
CA TYR A 133 10.54 5.31 -35.12
C TYR A 133 10.43 5.41 -33.61
N TYR A 134 9.26 5.13 -33.07
CA TYR A 134 9.03 5.30 -31.64
C TYR A 134 7.84 4.47 -31.17
N VAL A 135 8.11 3.55 -30.24
CA VAL A 135 7.07 2.78 -29.52
C VAL A 135 7.35 2.94 -28.04
N CYS A 136 6.43 3.52 -27.30
CA CYS A 136 6.52 3.70 -25.86
C CYS A 136 5.14 3.57 -25.25
N ASN A 137 4.97 2.73 -24.25
CA ASN A 137 3.69 2.42 -23.62
C ASN A 137 2.56 2.16 -24.64
N PRO A 138 2.72 1.21 -25.57
CA PRO A 138 1.72 0.98 -26.62
C PRO A 138 0.34 0.63 -26.05
N ASP A 139 0.29 -0.05 -24.90
CA ASP A 139 -0.96 -0.43 -24.24
C ASP A 139 -1.69 0.77 -23.61
N PHE A 140 -1.00 1.89 -23.36
CA PHE A 140 -1.62 3.11 -22.86
C PHE A 140 -2.31 3.93 -23.95
N TYR A 141 -2.09 3.57 -25.23
CA TYR A 141 -2.73 4.22 -26.35
C TYR A 141 -4.18 3.73 -26.51
N ASP A 142 -5.09 4.68 -26.68
CA ASP A 142 -6.50 4.41 -27.00
C ASP A 142 -6.74 4.66 -28.49
N ALA A 143 -6.92 3.59 -29.25
CA ALA A 143 -7.17 3.66 -30.68
C ALA A 143 -8.52 4.34 -31.05
N ALA A 144 -9.51 4.28 -30.15
CA ALA A 144 -10.82 4.86 -30.40
C ALA A 144 -10.81 6.39 -30.34
N THR A 145 -10.02 6.95 -29.43
CA THR A 145 -9.88 8.39 -29.24
C THR A 145 -8.62 8.97 -29.89
N SER A 146 -7.73 8.10 -30.40
CA SER A 146 -6.38 8.45 -30.87
C SER A 146 -5.56 9.21 -29.81
N GLY A 147 -5.76 8.86 -28.55
CA GLY A 147 -5.16 9.54 -27.41
C GLY A 147 -4.59 8.57 -26.35
N VAL A 148 -4.39 9.10 -25.17
CA VAL A 148 -3.93 8.34 -24.00
C VAL A 148 -5.15 7.91 -23.17
N LYS A 149 -5.15 6.66 -22.71
CA LYS A 149 -6.14 6.13 -21.78
C LYS A 149 -6.19 6.94 -20.48
N ASN A 150 -7.29 6.83 -19.75
CA ASN A 150 -7.43 7.51 -18.46
C ASN A 150 -6.60 6.80 -17.36
N SER A 151 -6.49 7.46 -16.21
CA SER A 151 -5.67 7.00 -15.09
C SER A 151 -6.05 5.61 -14.57
N MET A 152 -7.35 5.27 -14.55
CA MET A 152 -7.80 3.97 -14.05
C MET A 152 -7.48 2.84 -15.05
N GLU A 153 -7.69 3.07 -16.34
CA GLU A 153 -7.33 2.10 -17.38
C GLU A 153 -5.82 1.83 -17.42
N ILE A 154 -5.01 2.89 -17.25
CA ILE A 154 -3.54 2.74 -17.16
C ILE A 154 -3.15 1.98 -15.89
N PHE A 155 -3.80 2.26 -14.76
CA PHE A 155 -3.55 1.52 -13.53
C PHE A 155 -3.88 0.03 -13.70
N ASP A 156 -5.02 -0.32 -14.31
CA ASP A 156 -5.40 -1.72 -14.61
C ASP A 156 -4.34 -2.42 -15.51
N ILE A 157 -3.76 -1.69 -16.48
CA ILE A 157 -2.68 -2.20 -17.34
C ILE A 157 -1.39 -2.44 -16.52
N ILE A 158 -1.05 -1.51 -15.63
CA ILE A 158 0.13 -1.64 -14.76
C ILE A 158 -0.04 -2.84 -13.81
N MET A 159 -1.23 -3.07 -13.24
CA MET A 159 -1.49 -4.26 -12.41
C MET A 159 -1.30 -5.54 -13.21
N ARG A 160 -1.74 -5.58 -14.47
CA ARG A 160 -1.47 -6.71 -15.37
C ARG A 160 0.02 -6.92 -15.61
N TYR A 161 0.80 -5.86 -15.82
CA TYR A 161 2.26 -5.98 -15.98
C TYR A 161 2.93 -6.48 -14.70
N CYS A 162 2.52 -5.99 -13.53
CA CYS A 162 3.02 -6.49 -12.25
C CYS A 162 2.75 -7.99 -12.12
N LYS A 163 1.53 -8.44 -12.43
CA LYS A 163 1.15 -9.86 -12.39
C LYS A 163 2.01 -10.72 -13.34
N GLU A 164 2.22 -10.26 -14.58
CA GLU A 164 3.05 -10.95 -15.57
C GLU A 164 4.52 -11.08 -15.13
N LEU A 165 5.00 -10.18 -14.28
CA LEU A 165 6.39 -10.10 -13.80
C LEU A 165 6.59 -10.68 -12.38
N GLY A 166 5.54 -11.21 -11.76
CA GLY A 166 5.60 -11.74 -10.38
C GLY A 166 5.75 -10.66 -9.31
N ILE A 167 5.46 -9.39 -9.63
CA ILE A 167 5.47 -8.28 -8.69
C ILE A 167 4.11 -8.21 -7.99
N LYS A 168 4.11 -8.10 -6.67
CA LYS A 168 2.91 -7.79 -5.87
C LYS A 168 2.88 -6.30 -5.50
N VAL A 169 1.70 -5.82 -5.15
CA VAL A 169 1.44 -4.39 -4.95
C VAL A 169 0.81 -4.13 -3.58
N MET A 170 1.26 -3.06 -2.95
CA MET A 170 0.64 -2.42 -1.80
C MET A 170 0.20 -1.02 -2.21
N ILE A 171 -1.07 -0.70 -2.05
CA ILE A 171 -1.60 0.63 -2.31
C ILE A 171 -1.44 1.48 -1.05
N ASP A 172 -0.88 2.66 -1.20
CA ASP A 172 -0.74 3.66 -0.14
C ASP A 172 -1.61 4.88 -0.44
N VAL A 173 -2.54 5.22 0.46
CA VAL A 173 -3.22 6.51 0.36
C VAL A 173 -2.34 7.61 0.93
N HIS A 174 -1.57 8.23 0.04
CA HIS A 174 -0.51 9.16 0.41
C HIS A 174 -1.07 10.49 0.95
N SER A 175 -2.10 11.01 0.31
CA SER A 175 -2.68 12.32 0.60
C SER A 175 -4.17 12.35 0.24
N PRO A 176 -4.97 13.23 0.84
CA PRO A 176 -6.34 13.47 0.40
C PRO A 176 -6.43 13.97 -1.04
N ASP A 177 -5.53 14.86 -1.46
CA ASP A 177 -5.47 15.49 -2.78
C ASP A 177 -4.33 14.97 -3.64
N ALA A 178 -4.45 15.16 -4.96
CA ALA A 178 -3.35 15.05 -5.89
C ALA A 178 -2.52 16.34 -5.87
N ASN A 179 -1.22 16.25 -5.60
CA ASN A 179 -0.36 17.40 -5.41
C ASN A 179 0.91 17.31 -6.28
N ASN A 180 1.31 18.41 -6.93
CA ASN A 180 2.49 18.46 -7.80
C ASN A 180 3.81 18.11 -7.09
N SER A 181 3.92 18.44 -5.82
CA SER A 181 5.11 18.13 -5.03
C SER A 181 5.06 16.71 -4.44
N GLY A 182 3.95 15.97 -4.61
CA GLY A 182 3.71 14.74 -3.89
C GLY A 182 3.62 14.93 -2.37
N HIS A 183 3.41 16.20 -1.93
CA HIS A 183 3.45 16.54 -0.52
C HIS A 183 2.35 15.82 0.26
N ASN A 184 2.73 15.30 1.41
CA ASN A 184 1.85 14.60 2.32
C ASN A 184 1.07 15.59 3.20
N TYR A 185 -0.27 15.51 3.13
CA TYR A 185 -1.13 16.24 4.07
C TYR A 185 -1.24 15.46 5.40
N PRO A 186 -1.23 16.15 6.56
CA PRO A 186 -1.15 15.48 7.86
C PRO A 186 -2.24 14.46 8.15
N LEU A 187 -3.48 14.79 7.79
CA LEU A 187 -4.66 13.98 8.09
C LEU A 187 -5.25 13.36 6.82
N TRP A 188 -6.14 12.39 6.98
CA TRP A 188 -6.86 11.71 5.90
C TRP A 188 -8.12 12.48 5.43
N TYR A 189 -8.38 13.64 6.01
CA TYR A 189 -9.54 14.49 5.74
C TYR A 189 -9.17 15.98 5.86
N GLY A 190 -10.10 16.86 5.49
CA GLY A 190 -10.00 18.30 5.74
C GLY A 190 -9.57 19.14 4.55
N LEU A 191 -9.19 18.53 3.43
CA LEU A 191 -8.92 19.25 2.17
C LEU A 191 -10.14 19.29 1.26
N THR A 192 -10.25 20.37 0.49
CA THR A 192 -11.25 20.51 -0.59
C THR A 192 -10.56 20.53 -1.93
N THR A 193 -10.98 19.64 -2.82
CA THR A 193 -10.42 19.51 -4.18
C THR A 193 -11.49 19.85 -5.23
N SER A 194 -11.04 20.18 -6.43
CA SER A 194 -11.95 20.46 -7.54
C SER A 194 -12.69 19.22 -8.04
N THR A 195 -12.06 18.06 -7.95
CA THR A 195 -12.60 16.79 -8.44
C THR A 195 -13.55 16.13 -7.43
N ALA A 196 -13.16 16.13 -6.15
CA ALA A 196 -13.88 15.38 -5.12
C ALA A 196 -14.67 16.29 -4.14
N GLY A 197 -14.54 17.62 -4.23
CA GLY A 197 -15.06 18.53 -3.20
C GLY A 197 -14.32 18.31 -1.89
N GLU A 198 -15.00 18.49 -0.76
CA GLU A 198 -14.44 18.21 0.56
C GLU A 198 -14.13 16.72 0.73
N ILE A 199 -12.88 16.41 1.09
CA ILE A 199 -12.44 15.07 1.49
C ILE A 199 -12.72 14.90 2.97
N THR A 200 -13.72 14.09 3.27
CA THR A 200 -14.11 13.70 4.64
C THR A 200 -13.53 12.33 4.98
N THR A 201 -13.45 12.00 6.28
CA THR A 201 -13.11 10.63 6.73
C THR A 201 -13.98 9.57 6.07
N LYS A 202 -15.28 9.83 5.90
CA LYS A 202 -16.18 8.90 5.21
C LYS A 202 -15.78 8.70 3.75
N LYS A 203 -15.44 9.76 3.03
CA LYS A 203 -15.06 9.67 1.60
C LYS A 203 -13.77 8.86 1.44
N TRP A 204 -12.77 9.09 2.29
CA TRP A 204 -11.54 8.31 2.32
C TRP A 204 -11.83 6.81 2.57
N ILE A 205 -12.67 6.46 3.56
CA ILE A 205 -13.09 5.08 3.83
C ILE A 205 -13.82 4.47 2.62
N ASP A 206 -14.80 5.19 2.07
CA ASP A 206 -15.62 4.69 0.95
C ASP A 206 -14.75 4.38 -0.29
N THR A 207 -13.74 5.21 -0.58
CA THR A 207 -12.85 5.00 -1.74
C THR A 207 -11.98 3.77 -1.58
N LEU A 208 -11.44 3.53 -0.37
CA LEU A 208 -10.65 2.33 -0.10
C LEU A 208 -11.51 1.05 -0.08
N ALA A 209 -12.71 1.11 0.50
CA ALA A 209 -13.65 -0.01 0.46
C ALA A 209 -14.08 -0.33 -0.98
N TRP A 210 -14.31 0.69 -1.82
CA TRP A 210 -14.59 0.52 -3.23
C TRP A 210 -13.41 -0.14 -3.98
N LEU A 211 -12.20 0.30 -3.70
CA LEU A 211 -11.00 -0.26 -4.32
C LEU A 211 -10.81 -1.73 -3.94
N ALA A 212 -11.05 -2.06 -2.66
CA ALA A 212 -10.99 -3.43 -2.16
C ALA A 212 -12.02 -4.34 -2.86
N ASP A 213 -13.24 -3.85 -3.11
CA ASP A 213 -14.26 -4.60 -3.84
C ASP A 213 -13.90 -4.78 -5.33
N LYS A 214 -13.34 -3.71 -5.96
CA LYS A 214 -12.93 -3.74 -7.38
C LYS A 214 -11.89 -4.84 -7.64
N TYR A 215 -10.89 -4.97 -6.76
CA TYR A 215 -9.77 -5.91 -6.95
C TYR A 215 -9.84 -7.15 -6.04
N LYS A 216 -10.98 -7.47 -5.45
CA LYS A 216 -11.11 -8.59 -4.50
C LYS A 216 -10.74 -9.98 -5.04
N ASN A 217 -10.72 -10.15 -6.36
CA ASN A 217 -10.36 -11.39 -7.03
C ASN A 217 -8.99 -11.33 -7.73
N ASP A 218 -8.21 -10.29 -7.49
CA ASP A 218 -6.87 -10.11 -8.06
C ASP A 218 -5.84 -9.96 -6.92
N ASP A 219 -5.11 -11.02 -6.64
CA ASP A 219 -4.09 -11.09 -5.61
C ASP A 219 -2.77 -10.42 -5.99
N THR A 220 -2.72 -9.70 -7.11
CA THR A 220 -1.61 -8.79 -7.42
C THR A 220 -1.54 -7.69 -6.36
N ILE A 221 -2.70 -7.21 -5.88
CA ILE A 221 -2.78 -6.23 -4.79
C ILE A 221 -2.99 -6.98 -3.47
N LEU A 222 -1.93 -7.09 -2.66
CA LEU A 222 -1.94 -7.85 -1.41
C LEU A 222 -2.29 -7.02 -0.17
N ALA A 223 -2.06 -5.70 -0.22
CA ALA A 223 -2.12 -4.86 0.97
C ALA A 223 -2.60 -3.44 0.68
N PHE A 224 -3.24 -2.83 1.68
CA PHE A 224 -3.52 -1.40 1.71
C PHE A 224 -2.82 -0.76 2.90
N ASP A 225 -1.96 0.22 2.62
CA ASP A 225 -1.46 1.21 3.58
C ASP A 225 -2.49 2.34 3.64
N LEU A 226 -3.17 2.44 4.77
CA LEU A 226 -4.41 3.19 4.85
C LEU A 226 -4.22 4.69 4.71
N LYS A 227 -3.10 5.24 5.21
CA LYS A 227 -2.73 6.66 5.10
C LYS A 227 -1.25 6.83 5.37
N ASN A 228 -0.54 7.38 4.39
CA ASN A 228 0.84 7.78 4.54
C ASN A 228 1.02 8.83 5.63
N GLU A 229 1.89 8.54 6.57
CA GLU A 229 2.45 9.48 7.55
C GLU A 229 1.43 10.38 8.25
N PRO A 230 0.52 9.85 9.07
CA PRO A 230 -0.31 10.67 9.93
C PRO A 230 0.55 11.50 10.89
N HIS A 231 0.43 12.84 10.85
CA HIS A 231 1.27 13.75 11.63
C HIS A 231 0.53 15.03 12.03
N GLY A 232 1.26 16.07 12.41
CA GLY A 232 0.73 17.37 12.76
C GLY A 232 1.12 18.47 11.79
N GLN A 233 0.35 19.55 11.75
CA GLN A 233 0.73 20.77 11.05
C GLN A 233 1.52 21.69 11.96
N ARG A 234 2.78 21.92 11.64
CA ARG A 234 3.60 22.93 12.32
C ARG A 234 3.13 24.34 11.94
N GLY A 235 3.08 25.24 12.90
CA GLY A 235 2.66 26.62 12.70
C GLY A 235 1.26 26.94 13.23
N TYR A 236 0.46 25.93 13.58
CA TYR A 236 -0.72 26.14 14.41
C TYR A 236 -0.30 26.21 15.89
N THR A 237 -0.93 27.08 16.65
CA THR A 237 -0.64 27.20 18.08
C THR A 237 -0.99 25.89 18.77
N ALA A 238 -0.22 25.52 19.78
CA ALA A 238 -0.43 24.34 20.63
C ALA A 238 -1.83 24.23 21.26
N ALA A 239 -2.65 25.27 21.10
CA ALA A 239 -4.02 25.36 21.60
C ALA A 239 -5.07 24.60 20.76
N GLU A 240 -4.71 24.05 19.58
CA GLU A 240 -5.66 23.37 18.69
C GLU A 240 -5.31 21.89 18.51
N PRO A 241 -5.76 21.01 19.44
CA PRO A 241 -5.49 19.58 19.36
C PRO A 241 -6.10 18.86 18.15
N SER A 242 -6.96 19.53 17.38
CA SER A 242 -7.57 19.01 16.16
C SER A 242 -6.62 18.98 14.95
N ASN A 243 -5.47 19.65 15.02
CA ASN A 243 -4.58 19.86 13.86
C ASN A 243 -3.48 18.81 13.71
N PHE A 244 -3.50 17.76 14.52
CA PHE A 244 -2.57 16.65 14.41
C PHE A 244 -3.23 15.30 14.66
N ALA A 245 -2.68 14.27 14.01
CA ALA A 245 -3.08 12.90 14.23
C ALA A 245 -2.67 12.46 15.64
N LYS A 246 -3.60 11.88 16.37
CA LYS A 246 -3.37 11.33 17.70
C LYS A 246 -3.71 9.84 17.76
N TRP A 247 -3.22 9.17 18.79
CA TRP A 247 -3.46 7.76 19.03
C TRP A 247 -3.90 7.57 20.48
N ASP A 248 -5.19 7.38 20.69
CA ASP A 248 -5.78 7.15 22.02
C ASP A 248 -7.07 6.32 21.91
N ASN A 249 -7.82 6.23 22.98
CA ASN A 249 -9.10 5.50 23.01
C ASN A 249 -10.32 6.40 22.74
N SER A 250 -10.13 7.63 22.26
CA SER A 250 -11.23 8.53 21.91
C SER A 250 -11.81 8.22 20.54
N THR A 251 -13.04 8.74 20.31
CA THR A 251 -13.70 8.68 19.00
C THR A 251 -13.60 10.01 18.24
N GLN A 252 -12.63 10.86 18.61
CA GLN A 252 -12.40 12.12 17.92
C GLN A 252 -11.93 11.87 16.49
N GLU A 253 -12.29 12.77 15.57
CA GLU A 253 -12.05 12.55 14.14
C GLU A 253 -10.57 12.49 13.79
N ASN A 254 -9.72 13.25 14.48
CA ASN A 254 -8.26 13.21 14.32
C ASN A 254 -7.56 12.04 15.07
N ASN A 255 -8.32 11.13 15.70
CA ASN A 255 -7.75 9.93 16.29
C ASN A 255 -7.47 8.89 15.20
N TRP A 256 -6.18 8.75 14.85
CA TRP A 256 -5.73 7.84 13.81
C TRP A 256 -6.11 6.38 14.09
N LYS A 257 -5.91 5.91 15.33
CA LYS A 257 -6.34 4.56 15.70
C LYS A 257 -7.81 4.31 15.38
N TYR A 258 -8.68 5.21 15.81
CA TYR A 258 -10.13 5.09 15.59
C TYR A 258 -10.51 5.15 14.10
N ALA A 259 -9.86 6.03 13.34
CA ALA A 259 -10.06 6.14 11.90
C ALA A 259 -9.56 4.88 11.17
N ALA A 260 -8.36 4.40 11.51
CA ALA A 260 -7.76 3.21 10.92
C ALA A 260 -8.62 1.95 11.16
N GLU A 261 -9.13 1.74 12.37
CA GLU A 261 -10.03 0.62 12.68
C GLU A 261 -11.31 0.64 11.83
N ARG A 262 -11.93 1.81 11.66
CA ARG A 262 -13.14 1.97 10.84
C ARG A 262 -12.85 1.74 9.36
N CYS A 263 -11.73 2.26 8.86
CA CYS A 263 -11.31 2.07 7.48
C CYS A 263 -10.97 0.60 7.21
N ALA A 264 -10.17 -0.01 8.06
CA ALA A 264 -9.82 -1.42 7.98
C ALA A 264 -11.06 -2.33 7.98
N ALA A 265 -12.02 -2.06 8.87
CA ALA A 265 -13.27 -2.82 8.92
C ALA A 265 -14.06 -2.73 7.60
N ALA A 266 -14.15 -1.53 7.01
CA ALA A 266 -14.85 -1.33 5.75
C ALA A 266 -14.13 -1.99 4.54
N VAL A 267 -12.81 -1.94 4.52
CA VAL A 267 -11.96 -2.60 3.51
C VAL A 267 -12.10 -4.12 3.61
N LEU A 268 -11.95 -4.67 4.81
CA LEU A 268 -12.00 -6.13 5.05
C LEU A 268 -13.42 -6.71 4.91
N GLU A 269 -14.47 -5.89 5.04
CA GLU A 269 -15.84 -6.29 4.66
C GLU A 269 -15.92 -6.63 3.17
N LYS A 270 -15.16 -5.93 2.30
CA LYS A 270 -15.14 -6.14 0.86
C LYS A 270 -14.14 -7.21 0.43
N ASN A 271 -12.96 -7.20 1.02
CA ASN A 271 -11.92 -8.21 0.77
C ASN A 271 -11.22 -8.61 2.08
N PRO A 272 -11.68 -9.66 2.77
CA PRO A 272 -11.13 -10.08 4.07
C PRO A 272 -9.70 -10.66 3.98
N ARG A 273 -9.13 -10.77 2.79
CA ARG A 273 -7.81 -11.36 2.53
C ARG A 273 -6.69 -10.32 2.40
N LEU A 274 -7.03 -9.03 2.30
CA LEU A 274 -6.03 -7.95 2.23
C LEU A 274 -5.28 -7.82 3.55
N LEU A 275 -3.98 -7.61 3.48
CA LEU A 275 -3.23 -7.08 4.61
C LEU A 275 -3.58 -5.60 4.80
N ILE A 276 -3.79 -5.20 6.03
CA ILE A 276 -4.02 -3.83 6.43
C ILE A 276 -2.75 -3.30 7.07
N VAL A 277 -2.12 -2.36 6.39
CA VAL A 277 -0.90 -1.70 6.83
C VAL A 277 -1.27 -0.41 7.55
N ILE A 278 -0.79 -0.25 8.78
CA ILE A 278 -1.17 0.86 9.65
C ILE A 278 0.10 1.51 10.17
N GLU A 279 0.33 2.74 9.75
CA GLU A 279 1.44 3.55 10.21
C GLU A 279 1.21 4.08 11.63
N GLY A 280 2.26 4.61 12.22
CA GLY A 280 2.20 5.38 13.45
C GLY A 280 1.74 6.83 13.20
N ILE A 281 2.03 7.67 14.19
CA ILE A 281 1.80 9.12 14.14
C ILE A 281 3.14 9.86 14.30
N GLU A 282 3.13 11.19 14.51
CA GLU A 282 4.34 11.96 14.80
C GLU A 282 4.54 12.17 16.30
N GLN A 283 3.52 12.60 17.03
CA GLN A 283 3.63 13.05 18.42
C GLN A 283 2.78 12.19 19.36
N TYR A 284 3.42 11.54 20.33
CA TYR A 284 2.76 10.74 21.36
C TYR A 284 3.07 11.31 22.76
N PRO A 285 2.06 11.59 23.63
CA PRO A 285 2.31 12.16 24.94
C PRO A 285 3.11 11.20 25.83
N LYS A 286 3.96 11.73 26.71
CA LYS A 286 4.68 10.96 27.72
C LYS A 286 3.73 10.55 28.84
N THR A 287 2.89 9.58 28.59
CA THR A 287 1.84 9.09 29.49
C THR A 287 2.39 8.59 30.82
N ASN A 288 3.60 8.02 30.81
CA ASN A 288 4.33 7.59 32.01
C ASN A 288 4.75 8.75 32.93
N GLN A 289 4.72 10.00 32.44
CA GLN A 289 4.97 11.23 33.18
C GLN A 289 3.68 11.99 33.49
N GLY A 290 2.50 11.42 33.17
CA GLY A 290 1.21 12.02 33.41
C GLY A 290 0.73 13.01 32.33
N TYR A 291 1.45 13.14 31.21
CA TYR A 291 1.01 13.96 30.09
C TYR A 291 -0.04 13.24 29.23
N THR A 292 -0.92 14.02 28.64
CA THR A 292 -1.99 13.54 27.77
C THR A 292 -2.14 14.47 26.58
N TYR A 293 -3.00 14.13 25.61
CA TYR A 293 -3.33 15.03 24.50
C TYR A 293 -4.07 16.32 24.90
N ALA A 294 -4.43 16.49 26.18
CA ALA A 294 -4.88 17.76 26.72
C ALA A 294 -3.73 18.70 27.09
N THR A 295 -2.48 18.23 27.07
CA THR A 295 -1.29 19.03 27.34
C THR A 295 -0.97 19.90 26.11
N PRO A 296 -0.93 21.25 26.23
CA PRO A 296 -0.94 22.14 25.07
C PRO A 296 0.43 22.28 24.37
N GLU A 297 1.55 21.95 25.03
CA GLU A 297 2.91 22.20 24.51
C GLU A 297 3.40 21.10 23.57
N VAL A 298 2.63 20.78 22.51
CA VAL A 298 3.02 19.73 21.54
C VAL A 298 4.35 20.05 20.85
N TRP A 299 4.57 21.33 20.53
CA TRP A 299 5.72 21.80 19.74
C TRP A 299 6.66 22.72 20.50
N GLY A 300 6.32 23.13 21.72
CA GLY A 300 6.95 24.23 22.42
C GLY A 300 8.18 23.89 23.25
N ALA A 301 8.44 22.61 23.48
CA ALA A 301 9.60 22.15 24.22
C ALA A 301 10.35 21.07 23.45
N SER A 302 11.64 20.87 23.72
CA SER A 302 12.47 19.87 23.07
C SER A 302 13.17 18.94 24.07
N GLY A 303 13.60 17.77 23.58
CA GLY A 303 14.36 16.81 24.37
C GLY A 303 13.58 16.20 25.53
N ASN A 304 14.26 15.90 26.62
CA ASN A 304 13.71 15.21 27.78
C ASN A 304 12.63 16.01 28.56
N GLN A 305 12.55 17.31 28.35
CA GLN A 305 11.57 18.18 29.00
C GLN A 305 10.29 18.35 28.19
N ALA A 306 10.28 17.90 26.94
CA ALA A 306 9.06 17.96 26.12
C ALA A 306 8.00 17.02 26.67
N PRO A 307 6.71 17.46 26.70
CA PRO A 307 5.61 16.62 27.14
C PRO A 307 5.26 15.50 26.14
N TYR A 308 5.76 15.56 24.92
CA TYR A 308 5.53 14.58 23.87
C TYR A 308 6.84 13.91 23.42
N ASN A 309 6.73 12.65 23.04
CA ASN A 309 7.73 11.92 22.28
C ASN A 309 7.47 12.18 20.79
N GLY A 310 8.38 12.90 20.15
CA GLY A 310 8.37 13.07 18.71
C GLY A 310 9.05 11.89 17.99
N ALA A 311 8.64 11.65 16.75
CA ALA A 311 9.22 10.66 15.86
C ALA A 311 9.22 11.18 14.42
N TRP A 312 9.70 10.37 13.48
CA TRP A 312 9.37 10.54 12.07
C TRP A 312 7.85 10.50 11.86
N TRP A 313 7.36 11.22 10.89
CA TRP A 313 5.96 11.11 10.47
C TRP A 313 5.65 9.65 10.14
N GLY A 314 4.54 9.12 10.65
CA GLY A 314 4.24 7.69 10.53
C GLY A 314 5.09 6.76 11.43
N GLY A 315 6.18 7.25 12.04
CA GLY A 315 7.14 6.44 12.78
C GLY A 315 6.78 6.13 14.24
N ASN A 316 5.80 6.84 14.82
CA ASN A 316 5.50 6.73 16.25
C ASN A 316 4.37 5.74 16.54
N LEU A 317 4.73 4.51 16.82
CA LEU A 317 3.80 3.44 17.20
C LEU A 317 3.73 3.20 18.72
N ARG A 318 4.22 4.15 19.55
CA ARG A 318 4.16 4.02 21.03
C ARG A 318 2.76 3.75 21.54
N GLY A 319 1.75 4.30 20.87
CA GLY A 319 0.35 4.12 21.23
C GLY A 319 -0.18 2.70 21.14
N VAL A 320 0.49 1.81 20.38
CA VAL A 320 0.09 0.39 20.24
C VAL A 320 0.18 -0.36 21.57
N LYS A 321 1.11 0.03 22.47
CA LYS A 321 1.22 -0.57 23.82
C LYS A 321 -0.06 -0.40 24.63
N ASP A 322 -0.62 0.81 24.60
CA ASP A 322 -1.76 1.17 25.43
C ASP A 322 -3.10 0.94 24.71
N PHE A 323 -3.11 1.16 23.41
CA PHE A 323 -4.31 1.13 22.55
C PHE A 323 -4.00 0.40 21.24
N PRO A 324 -3.84 -0.93 21.24
CA PRO A 324 -3.61 -1.70 20.01
C PRO A 324 -4.81 -1.57 19.06
N ILE A 325 -4.55 -1.70 17.76
CA ILE A 325 -5.61 -1.84 16.76
C ILE A 325 -6.35 -3.17 17.01
N ASN A 326 -7.67 -3.12 16.96
CA ASN A 326 -8.49 -4.29 17.18
C ASN A 326 -9.56 -4.45 16.09
N LEU A 327 -9.40 -5.46 15.25
CA LEU A 327 -10.33 -5.85 14.19
C LEU A 327 -11.04 -7.18 14.50
N GLY A 328 -11.02 -7.60 15.77
CA GLY A 328 -11.65 -8.84 16.21
C GLY A 328 -11.02 -10.08 15.53
N SER A 329 -11.84 -10.89 14.86
CA SER A 329 -11.37 -12.10 14.16
C SER A 329 -10.42 -11.81 12.98
N LEU A 330 -10.31 -10.57 12.53
CA LEU A 330 -9.47 -10.15 11.42
C LEU A 330 -8.15 -9.52 11.86
N ASN A 331 -7.77 -9.63 13.13
CA ASN A 331 -6.47 -9.16 13.64
C ASN A 331 -5.28 -9.81 12.91
N SER A 332 -5.46 -10.97 12.31
CA SER A 332 -4.46 -11.63 11.46
C SER A 332 -4.16 -10.90 10.14
N GLN A 333 -4.86 -9.82 9.84
CA GLN A 333 -4.59 -9.00 8.66
C GLN A 333 -3.82 -7.71 8.98
N ILE A 334 -3.46 -7.46 10.26
CA ILE A 334 -2.78 -6.23 10.69
C ILE A 334 -1.27 -6.35 10.52
N VAL A 335 -0.68 -5.36 9.86
CA VAL A 335 0.76 -5.09 9.80
C VAL A 335 1.00 -3.67 10.27
N TYR A 336 1.88 -3.42 11.24
CA TYR A 336 2.26 -2.07 11.61
C TYR A 336 3.43 -1.58 10.75
N SER A 337 3.36 -0.31 10.33
CA SER A 337 4.31 0.26 9.37
C SER A 337 4.93 1.55 9.89
N PRO A 338 6.06 1.50 10.57
CA PRO A 338 6.80 2.71 10.85
C PRO A 338 7.54 3.19 9.60
N HIS A 339 7.69 4.52 9.46
CA HIS A 339 8.66 5.14 8.57
C HIS A 339 9.90 5.54 9.37
N ASP A 340 11.06 5.41 8.78
CA ASP A 340 12.33 5.79 9.42
C ASP A 340 13.29 6.37 8.39
N TYR A 341 13.89 7.52 8.72
CA TYR A 341 14.79 8.23 7.85
C TYR A 341 16.08 8.63 8.57
N GLY A 342 17.10 8.93 7.79
CA GLY A 342 18.40 9.35 8.28
C GLY A 342 18.59 10.86 8.29
N PRO A 343 19.76 11.33 8.76
CA PRO A 343 20.03 12.74 8.94
C PRO A 343 20.07 13.57 7.64
N SER A 344 20.12 12.94 6.47
CA SER A 344 20.03 13.68 5.19
C SER A 344 18.61 14.19 4.91
N VAL A 345 17.58 13.55 5.47
CA VAL A 345 16.20 14.00 5.37
C VAL A 345 15.90 15.03 6.45
N TYR A 346 16.20 14.70 7.70
CA TYR A 346 16.13 15.64 8.83
C TYR A 346 17.03 15.16 9.97
N ASN A 347 17.82 16.09 10.56
CA ASN A 347 18.71 15.72 11.67
C ASN A 347 17.92 15.61 12.98
N GLN A 348 17.60 14.40 13.36
CA GLN A 348 16.98 14.10 14.65
C GLN A 348 18.03 14.09 15.78
N THR A 349 17.61 14.27 17.02
CA THR A 349 18.52 14.39 18.19
C THR A 349 19.35 13.14 18.46
N TRP A 350 18.89 11.96 18.04
CA TRP A 350 19.64 10.72 18.18
C TRP A 350 20.83 10.60 17.20
N PHE A 351 20.91 11.50 16.20
CA PHE A 351 22.06 11.63 15.28
C PHE A 351 23.09 12.68 15.70
N ASP A 352 22.86 13.43 16.80
CA ASP A 352 23.78 14.48 17.26
C ASP A 352 25.09 13.92 17.81
N LYS A 353 25.07 12.68 18.28
CA LYS A 353 26.25 11.91 18.72
C LYS A 353 26.61 10.83 17.69
N ASP A 354 27.76 10.18 17.90
CA ASP A 354 28.02 8.94 17.15
C ASP A 354 27.00 7.85 17.55
N PHE A 355 26.49 7.10 16.59
CA PHE A 355 25.41 6.16 16.80
C PHE A 355 25.73 4.76 16.26
N THR A 356 25.17 3.78 16.90
CA THR A 356 25.22 2.35 16.58
C THR A 356 23.78 1.80 16.55
N THR A 357 23.58 0.57 16.11
CA THR A 357 22.28 -0.09 16.24
C THR A 357 21.74 -0.06 17.66
N GLN A 358 22.63 -0.27 18.67
CA GLN A 358 22.21 -0.25 20.07
C GLN A 358 21.74 1.12 20.51
N THR A 359 22.51 2.19 20.20
CA THR A 359 22.08 3.54 20.59
C THR A 359 20.83 4.00 19.87
N LEU A 360 20.62 3.58 18.61
CA LEU A 360 19.35 3.85 17.89
C LEU A 360 18.18 3.10 18.52
N LEU A 361 18.38 1.87 18.98
CA LEU A 361 17.36 1.14 19.77
C LEU A 361 17.06 1.86 21.09
N ASP A 362 18.08 2.24 21.84
CA ASP A 362 17.95 2.86 23.17
C ASP A 362 17.29 4.26 23.08
N ASP A 363 17.66 5.05 22.06
CA ASP A 363 17.22 6.44 21.95
C ASP A 363 15.90 6.60 21.23
N TYR A 364 15.54 5.67 20.29
CA TYR A 364 14.39 5.85 19.42
C TYR A 364 13.69 4.55 18.98
N TRP A 365 14.38 3.60 18.31
CA TRP A 365 13.73 2.49 17.61
C TRP A 365 12.90 1.60 18.52
N TYR A 366 13.47 1.18 19.67
CA TYR A 366 12.80 0.19 20.51
C TYR A 366 11.45 0.70 21.01
N ASP A 367 11.46 1.90 21.59
CA ASP A 367 10.27 2.46 22.21
C ASP A 367 9.23 2.95 21.18
N SER A 368 9.69 3.35 20.00
CA SER A 368 8.81 3.84 18.93
C SER A 368 8.13 2.71 18.16
N TRP A 369 8.84 1.63 17.81
CA TRP A 369 8.29 0.59 16.94
C TRP A 369 8.92 -0.80 17.09
N ALA A 370 10.21 -0.94 17.40
CA ALA A 370 10.88 -2.23 17.34
C ALA A 370 10.38 -3.23 18.38
N TYR A 371 9.85 -2.76 19.51
CA TYR A 371 9.22 -3.60 20.55
C TYR A 371 8.05 -4.44 20.00
N ILE A 372 7.36 -3.97 18.96
CA ILE A 372 6.22 -4.69 18.35
C ILE A 372 6.68 -6.01 17.78
N ASN A 373 7.81 -6.00 17.05
CA ASN A 373 8.41 -7.23 16.54
C ASN A 373 9.04 -8.07 17.63
N ASP A 374 9.78 -7.44 18.55
CA ASP A 374 10.51 -8.13 19.61
C ASP A 374 9.58 -8.90 20.57
N GLN A 375 8.42 -8.32 20.88
CA GLN A 375 7.41 -8.93 21.75
C GLN A 375 6.41 -9.82 20.99
N GLY A 376 6.57 -10.01 19.69
CA GLY A 376 5.68 -10.84 18.89
C GLY A 376 4.25 -10.33 18.76
N ILE A 377 4.05 -9.00 18.84
CA ILE A 377 2.71 -8.39 18.83
C ILE A 377 2.07 -8.48 17.45
N ALA A 378 2.80 -8.06 16.41
CA ALA A 378 2.39 -8.11 15.02
C ALA A 378 3.62 -8.01 14.11
N PRO A 379 3.51 -8.32 12.81
CA PRO A 379 4.57 -8.05 11.86
C PRO A 379 4.81 -6.54 11.69
N LEU A 380 6.06 -6.17 11.43
CA LEU A 380 6.46 -4.85 10.99
C LEU A 380 6.77 -4.85 9.49
N LEU A 381 6.40 -3.74 8.84
CA LEU A 381 6.85 -3.39 7.51
C LEU A 381 7.33 -1.92 7.56
N ILE A 382 8.65 -1.69 7.39
CA ILE A 382 9.15 -0.31 7.27
C ILE A 382 8.70 0.21 5.90
N GLY A 383 7.62 1.01 5.88
CA GLY A 383 6.97 1.45 4.64
C GLY A 383 7.82 2.39 3.81
N GLU A 384 8.60 3.24 4.49
CA GLU A 384 9.57 4.11 3.85
C GLU A 384 10.87 4.14 4.64
N TRP A 385 11.98 4.00 3.93
CA TRP A 385 13.34 4.20 4.41
C TRP A 385 14.25 4.41 3.19
N GLY A 386 15.26 5.26 3.29
CA GLY A 386 16.13 5.57 2.19
C GLY A 386 16.89 6.88 2.42
N GLY A 387 17.56 7.38 1.39
CA GLY A 387 18.31 8.62 1.48
C GLY A 387 19.46 8.71 0.50
N HIS A 388 20.21 9.81 0.60
CA HIS A 388 21.40 10.01 -0.21
C HIS A 388 22.57 9.15 0.30
N MET A 389 23.37 8.64 -0.64
CA MET A 389 24.66 7.99 -0.38
C MET A 389 25.71 9.08 -0.14
N ASP A 390 25.85 9.51 1.12
CA ASP A 390 26.71 10.64 1.50
C ASP A 390 28.13 10.24 1.97
N GLY A 391 28.41 8.94 1.99
CA GLY A 391 29.67 8.40 2.55
C GLY A 391 29.84 8.69 4.04
N GLY A 392 28.77 9.12 4.72
CA GLY A 392 28.79 9.63 6.08
C GLY A 392 27.69 9.06 6.98
N LYS A 393 27.06 9.96 7.76
CA LYS A 393 26.07 9.56 8.77
C LYS A 393 24.82 8.94 8.15
N ASN A 394 24.35 9.43 7.00
CA ASN A 394 23.15 8.90 6.38
C ASN A 394 23.34 7.48 5.84
N GLU A 395 24.46 7.24 5.13
CA GLU A 395 24.78 5.89 4.65
C GLU A 395 25.03 4.92 5.81
N LYS A 396 25.66 5.38 6.90
CA LYS A 396 25.82 4.61 8.13
C LYS A 396 24.45 4.21 8.70
N TRP A 397 23.53 5.15 8.82
CA TRP A 397 22.18 4.87 9.32
C TRP A 397 21.45 3.87 8.42
N MET A 398 21.42 4.07 7.09
CA MET A 398 20.80 3.13 6.16
C MET A 398 21.38 1.71 6.30
N THR A 399 22.70 1.60 6.47
CA THR A 399 23.37 0.31 6.67
C THR A 399 22.93 -0.36 7.97
N LEU A 400 22.86 0.39 9.06
CA LEU A 400 22.44 -0.14 10.37
C LEU A 400 20.97 -0.58 10.36
N LEU A 401 20.08 0.21 9.75
CA LEU A 401 18.66 -0.14 9.63
C LEU A 401 18.46 -1.37 8.74
N ARG A 402 19.13 -1.41 7.58
CA ARG A 402 19.13 -2.57 6.68
C ARG A 402 19.52 -3.85 7.42
N ASP A 403 20.65 -3.82 8.14
CA ASP A 403 21.17 -5.00 8.85
C ASP A 403 20.24 -5.41 9.99
N TYR A 404 19.59 -4.44 10.65
CA TYR A 404 18.59 -4.70 11.68
C TYR A 404 17.35 -5.38 11.10
N MET A 405 16.84 -4.91 9.94
CA MET A 405 15.71 -5.52 9.24
C MET A 405 16.01 -6.96 8.79
N ILE A 406 17.19 -7.20 8.21
CA ILE A 406 17.62 -8.54 7.80
C ILE A 406 17.66 -9.48 9.01
N LYS A 407 18.33 -9.06 10.08
CA LYS A 407 18.49 -9.87 11.31
C LYS A 407 17.15 -10.27 11.93
N ASN A 408 16.19 -9.35 11.93
CA ASN A 408 14.91 -9.54 12.60
C ASN A 408 13.78 -9.95 11.64
N ARG A 409 14.10 -10.15 10.36
CA ARG A 409 13.12 -10.52 9.31
C ARG A 409 11.97 -9.52 9.21
N ILE A 410 12.27 -8.22 9.32
CA ILE A 410 11.29 -7.14 9.19
C ILE A 410 11.08 -6.83 7.71
N SER A 411 9.83 -6.80 7.26
CA SER A 411 9.45 -6.42 5.91
C SER A 411 9.71 -4.94 5.63
N HIS A 412 9.88 -4.57 4.37
CA HIS A 412 10.18 -3.17 4.03
C HIS A 412 9.92 -2.83 2.57
N THR A 413 9.74 -1.52 2.30
CA THR A 413 9.75 -0.91 0.97
C THR A 413 10.67 0.31 0.97
N PHE A 414 11.69 0.29 0.11
CA PHE A 414 12.70 1.35 0.02
C PHE A 414 12.13 2.60 -0.66
N TRP A 415 12.36 3.77 -0.13
CA TRP A 415 12.02 5.06 -0.75
C TRP A 415 13.21 5.60 -1.54
N CYS A 416 13.21 5.59 -2.90
CA CYS A 416 12.20 5.07 -3.82
C CYS A 416 12.83 4.72 -5.19
N ILE A 417 12.03 4.25 -6.13
CA ILE A 417 12.45 4.02 -7.52
C ILE A 417 12.76 5.37 -8.21
N ASN A 418 11.93 6.38 -7.95
CA ASN A 418 11.91 7.67 -8.60
C ASN A 418 13.19 8.49 -8.42
N PRO A 419 13.85 8.94 -9.48
CA PRO A 419 15.02 9.83 -9.37
C PRO A 419 14.71 11.25 -8.88
N ASN A 420 13.45 11.65 -8.97
CA ASN A 420 13.00 13.01 -8.64
C ASN A 420 12.46 13.19 -7.21
N SER A 421 12.79 12.29 -6.29
CA SER A 421 12.64 12.52 -4.84
C SER A 421 13.77 13.46 -4.38
N GLY A 422 13.40 14.68 -3.95
CA GLY A 422 14.37 15.74 -3.70
C GLY A 422 15.27 15.50 -2.48
N ASP A 423 14.75 14.86 -1.46
CA ASP A 423 15.40 14.63 -0.17
C ASP A 423 16.11 13.28 -0.04
N THR A 424 15.80 12.33 -0.92
CA THR A 424 16.38 10.99 -0.89
C THR A 424 17.09 10.59 -2.19
N GLY A 425 16.69 11.19 -3.33
CA GLY A 425 16.98 10.64 -4.65
C GLY A 425 16.33 9.27 -4.84
N GLY A 426 16.59 8.61 -5.96
CA GLY A 426 16.01 7.31 -6.30
C GLY A 426 17.01 6.19 -6.50
N LEU A 427 16.49 4.99 -6.75
CA LEU A 427 17.25 3.85 -7.25
C LEU A 427 17.59 4.01 -8.73
N LEU A 428 16.76 4.76 -9.48
CA LEU A 428 17.03 5.12 -10.87
C LEU A 428 17.58 6.53 -10.97
N THR A 429 18.32 6.79 -12.03
CA THR A 429 18.73 8.14 -12.44
C THR A 429 17.69 8.78 -13.36
N TYR A 430 17.81 10.07 -13.67
CA TYR A 430 16.80 10.84 -14.41
C TYR A 430 16.51 10.33 -15.84
N ASP A 431 17.30 9.41 -16.35
CA ASP A 431 17.01 8.72 -17.62
C ASP A 431 16.03 7.54 -17.45
N TRP A 432 15.60 7.26 -16.21
CA TRP A 432 14.68 6.16 -15.84
C TRP A 432 15.13 4.76 -16.32
N LYS A 433 16.40 4.60 -16.57
CA LYS A 433 17.02 3.38 -17.07
C LYS A 433 18.27 3.00 -16.30
N THR A 434 19.12 3.96 -16.01
CA THR A 434 20.38 3.74 -15.30
C THR A 434 20.13 3.66 -13.79
N TRP A 435 20.69 2.66 -13.14
CA TRP A 435 20.59 2.47 -11.70
C TRP A 435 21.70 3.21 -10.95
N ASP A 436 21.35 3.80 -9.80
CA ASP A 436 22.33 4.16 -8.79
C ASP A 436 22.84 2.88 -8.13
N GLU A 437 23.95 2.36 -8.67
CA GLU A 437 24.48 1.06 -8.23
C GLU A 437 24.97 1.11 -6.77
N SER A 438 25.42 2.24 -6.26
CA SER A 438 25.83 2.39 -4.85
C SER A 438 24.63 2.18 -3.93
N LYS A 439 23.52 2.85 -4.23
CA LYS A 439 22.28 2.76 -3.47
C LYS A 439 21.65 1.37 -3.62
N TYR A 440 21.61 0.83 -4.84
CA TYR A 440 21.11 -0.52 -5.07
C TYR A 440 21.93 -1.59 -4.33
N ASN A 441 23.26 -1.49 -4.32
CA ASN A 441 24.13 -2.43 -3.61
C ASN A 441 23.95 -2.35 -2.09
N LEU A 442 23.56 -1.19 -1.55
CA LEU A 442 23.17 -1.07 -0.16
C LEU A 442 21.84 -1.80 0.10
N LEU A 443 20.84 -1.64 -0.77
CA LEU A 443 19.52 -2.27 -0.64
C LEU A 443 19.55 -3.78 -0.87
N LYS A 444 20.27 -4.25 -1.90
CA LYS A 444 20.25 -5.63 -2.42
C LYS A 444 20.31 -6.73 -1.37
N PRO A 445 21.15 -6.65 -0.29
CA PRO A 445 21.17 -7.67 0.76
C PRO A 445 19.86 -7.85 1.52
N ALA A 446 19.02 -6.81 1.57
CA ALA A 446 17.71 -6.83 2.23
C ALA A 446 16.56 -7.30 1.31
N LEU A 447 16.80 -7.52 0.03
CA LEU A 447 15.82 -8.11 -0.87
C LEU A 447 15.79 -9.63 -0.70
N TRP A 448 14.58 -10.21 -0.69
CA TRP A 448 14.43 -11.64 -0.45
C TRP A 448 15.10 -12.47 -1.52
N GLN A 449 16.10 -13.24 -1.11
CA GLN A 449 16.93 -14.03 -2.03
C GLN A 449 17.46 -15.29 -1.35
N ALA A 450 17.70 -16.33 -2.15
CA ALA A 450 18.36 -17.57 -1.75
C ALA A 450 19.17 -18.13 -2.93
N ASN A 451 20.35 -18.67 -2.65
CA ASN A 451 21.21 -19.31 -3.64
C ASN A 451 21.49 -18.43 -4.88
N GLY A 452 21.57 -17.10 -4.68
CA GLY A 452 21.84 -16.13 -5.74
C GLY A 452 20.66 -15.78 -6.64
N LYS A 453 19.44 -16.25 -6.30
CA LYS A 453 18.19 -15.91 -6.99
C LYS A 453 17.27 -15.11 -6.08
N PHE A 454 16.58 -14.12 -6.62
CA PHE A 454 15.53 -13.42 -5.94
C PHE A 454 14.26 -14.26 -5.87
N ILE A 455 13.52 -14.15 -4.77
CA ILE A 455 12.30 -14.92 -4.50
C ILE A 455 11.11 -13.99 -4.67
N GLY A 456 10.21 -14.33 -5.59
CA GLY A 456 8.94 -13.67 -5.77
C GLY A 456 7.92 -14.04 -4.71
N LEU A 457 6.85 -13.26 -4.66
CA LEU A 457 5.71 -13.45 -3.75
C LEU A 457 4.57 -14.24 -4.41
N ASP A 458 4.67 -14.50 -5.69
CA ASP A 458 3.72 -15.29 -6.47
C ASP A 458 4.13 -16.77 -6.47
N HIS A 459 3.17 -17.67 -6.25
CA HIS A 459 3.47 -19.11 -6.19
C HIS A 459 3.85 -19.71 -7.53
N VAL A 460 3.45 -19.11 -8.63
CA VAL A 460 3.61 -19.66 -9.98
C VAL A 460 4.51 -18.81 -10.85
N VAL A 461 4.33 -17.50 -10.82
CA VAL A 461 5.06 -16.56 -11.66
C VAL A 461 6.39 -16.20 -11.00
N PRO A 462 7.54 -16.51 -11.61
CA PRO A 462 8.84 -16.09 -11.11
C PRO A 462 8.96 -14.56 -11.08
N LEU A 463 9.77 -14.03 -10.17
CA LEU A 463 10.05 -12.61 -10.13
C LEU A 463 10.99 -12.20 -11.26
N GLY A 464 10.46 -11.51 -12.26
CA GLY A 464 11.21 -11.11 -13.44
C GLY A 464 11.78 -12.28 -14.22
N SER A 465 12.88 -12.02 -14.94
CA SER A 465 13.52 -13.02 -15.81
C SER A 465 14.49 -13.94 -15.08
N ASN A 466 14.99 -13.51 -13.92
CA ASN A 466 16.11 -14.16 -13.22
C ASN A 466 15.76 -14.69 -11.82
N GLY A 467 14.59 -14.31 -11.29
CA GLY A 467 14.11 -14.78 -9.99
C GLY A 467 13.48 -16.17 -10.05
N ILE A 468 12.88 -16.57 -8.93
CA ILE A 468 12.07 -17.77 -8.79
C ILE A 468 10.72 -17.42 -8.17
N SER A 469 9.73 -18.27 -8.38
CA SER A 469 8.43 -18.15 -7.72
C SER A 469 8.49 -18.61 -6.26
N LEU A 470 7.49 -18.25 -5.48
CA LEU A 470 7.33 -18.72 -4.11
C LEU A 470 7.17 -20.24 -4.05
N GLY A 471 6.43 -20.81 -5.04
CA GLY A 471 6.28 -22.26 -5.17
C GLY A 471 7.60 -22.97 -5.41
N GLU A 472 8.43 -22.48 -6.33
CA GLU A 472 9.77 -23.03 -6.57
C GLU A 472 10.66 -22.94 -5.32
N TYR A 473 10.61 -21.83 -4.60
CA TYR A 473 11.40 -21.66 -3.38
C TYR A 473 11.06 -22.68 -2.30
N TYR A 474 9.79 -23.00 -2.10
CA TYR A 474 9.34 -23.97 -1.10
C TYR A 474 9.25 -25.41 -1.62
N GLY A 475 9.57 -25.65 -2.89
CA GLY A 475 9.60 -26.98 -3.50
C GLY A 475 8.19 -27.56 -3.75
N ASN A 476 7.24 -26.69 -4.10
CA ASN A 476 5.85 -27.05 -4.42
C ASN A 476 5.64 -27.13 -5.94
#